data_7e96d0d1f9b6737d24ccafcc30c3cbce
#
_entry.id   7e96d0d1f9b6737d24ccafcc30c3cbce
#
_cell.length_a   1.000
_cell.length_b   1.000
_cell.length_c   1.000
_cell.angle_alpha   90.00
_cell.angle_beta   90.00
_cell.angle_gamma   90.00
#
_symmetry.space_group_name_H-M   'P 1'
#
loop_
_entity.id
_entity.type
_entity.pdbx_description
1 polymer ?
#
loop_
_entity_poly.entity_id
_entity_poly.type
_entity_poly.pdbx_seq_one_letter_code
_entity_poly.pdbx_strand_id
1 'polypeptide(L)'
;ITNGGDAEIYVVVASTRPDRGTRGLSAFILEKGFPGFSIGKNEKKMAYNSLSNTELIFEDAEVPVENLLYKEGRGFRVAMDLLDVGRIGMAVGAVGLAQAAYEAAVGYSLVREQFGQKISEFQAIQHHLANMATDIECARMLAYRAAWMKDSGMEFSKIAAMAKLYGSETCSRVASLAVQIHGGHGYTKEYDVERYMREAKLFEIVEGTSEIQRNVIAINLLREAISGQ
;
A
#
# COMPACT_ATOMS: atom_id res chain seq x y z
N ILE A 1 -1.43 -3.84 -14.06
CA ILE A 1 -2.52 -3.72 -13.04
C ILE A 1 -2.50 -4.95 -12.16
N THR A 2 -2.43 -4.72 -10.82
CA THR A 2 -2.53 -5.79 -9.83
C THR A 2 -3.89 -6.46 -9.95
N ASN A 3 -3.90 -7.79 -9.85
CA ASN A 3 -5.08 -8.63 -10.01
C ASN A 3 -5.75 -8.56 -11.39
N GLY A 4 -5.09 -7.92 -12.36
CA GLY A 4 -5.67 -7.70 -13.69
C GLY A 4 -5.92 -8.97 -14.47
N GLY A 5 -5.19 -10.07 -14.21
CA GLY A 5 -5.41 -11.37 -14.83
C GLY A 5 -6.54 -12.19 -14.20
N ASP A 6 -6.85 -11.95 -12.93
CA ASP A 6 -7.75 -12.75 -12.12
C ASP A 6 -9.12 -12.07 -11.91
N ALA A 7 -9.21 -10.76 -12.06
CA ALA A 7 -10.45 -10.00 -11.90
C ALA A 7 -11.44 -10.33 -13.02
N GLU A 8 -12.73 -10.27 -12.70
CA GLU A 8 -13.84 -10.41 -13.66
C GLU A 8 -14.47 -9.05 -13.99
N ILE A 9 -14.32 -8.06 -13.09
CA ILE A 9 -14.86 -6.71 -13.23
C ILE A 9 -13.73 -5.68 -13.01
N TYR A 10 -13.70 -4.68 -13.86
CA TYR A 10 -12.69 -3.63 -13.86
C TYR A 10 -13.33 -2.25 -13.81
N VAL A 11 -12.79 -1.36 -12.98
CA VAL A 11 -13.09 0.07 -13.06
C VAL A 11 -11.98 0.75 -13.84
N VAL A 12 -12.30 1.24 -15.02
CA VAL A 12 -11.35 1.86 -15.94
C VAL A 12 -11.62 3.35 -16.03
N VAL A 13 -10.58 4.16 -15.85
CA VAL A 13 -10.65 5.61 -16.07
C VAL A 13 -10.03 5.93 -17.41
N ALA A 14 -10.82 6.53 -18.31
CA ALA A 14 -10.41 6.88 -19.65
C ALA A 14 -10.77 8.34 -19.98
N SER A 15 -10.08 8.91 -20.97
CA SER A 15 -10.34 10.28 -21.42
C SER A 15 -11.48 10.31 -22.46
N THR A 16 -12.61 10.90 -22.09
CA THR A 16 -13.72 11.18 -23.02
C THR A 16 -13.62 12.58 -23.63
N ARG A 17 -12.84 13.47 -23.02
CA ARG A 17 -12.60 14.86 -23.46
C ARG A 17 -11.14 15.23 -23.25
N PRO A 18 -10.22 14.87 -24.17
CA PRO A 18 -8.77 15.12 -24.00
C PRO A 18 -8.41 16.61 -23.82
N ASP A 19 -9.20 17.51 -24.39
CA ASP A 19 -9.05 18.97 -24.29
C ASP A 19 -9.30 19.53 -22.88
N ARG A 20 -9.90 18.75 -21.96
CA ARG A 20 -10.31 19.19 -20.63
C ARG A 20 -9.42 18.68 -19.46
N GLY A 21 -8.29 18.03 -19.77
CA GLY A 21 -7.39 17.48 -18.77
C GLY A 21 -8.14 16.57 -17.77
N THR A 22 -7.95 16.73 -16.47
CA THR A 22 -8.60 15.89 -15.45
C THR A 22 -10.13 15.96 -15.44
N ARG A 23 -10.71 17.06 -15.96
CA ARG A 23 -12.16 17.21 -16.11
C ARG A 23 -12.73 16.53 -17.37
N GLY A 24 -11.87 15.99 -18.19
CA GLY A 24 -12.22 15.17 -19.35
C GLY A 24 -12.12 13.66 -19.09
N LEU A 25 -11.81 13.24 -17.87
CA LEU A 25 -11.71 11.83 -17.49
C LEU A 25 -13.06 11.31 -17.00
N SER A 26 -13.46 10.13 -17.50
CA SER A 26 -14.67 9.40 -17.09
C SER A 26 -14.28 8.01 -16.59
N ALA A 27 -15.08 7.43 -15.71
CA ALA A 27 -14.88 6.09 -15.19
C ALA A 27 -15.93 5.14 -15.75
N PHE A 28 -15.54 3.93 -16.08
CA PHE A 28 -16.38 2.91 -16.67
C PHE A 28 -16.22 1.57 -15.95
N ILE A 29 -17.30 0.81 -15.88
CA ILE A 29 -17.26 -0.58 -15.43
C ILE A 29 -17.13 -1.47 -16.66
N LEU A 30 -16.08 -2.27 -16.73
CA LEU A 30 -15.84 -3.26 -17.78
C LEU A 30 -15.87 -4.65 -17.17
N GLU A 31 -16.39 -5.59 -17.95
CA GLU A 31 -16.37 -7.01 -17.60
C GLU A 31 -15.30 -7.72 -18.45
N LYS A 32 -14.71 -8.74 -17.87
CA LYS A 32 -13.78 -9.62 -18.59
C LYS A 32 -14.51 -10.24 -19.78
N GLY A 33 -13.88 -10.15 -20.95
CA GLY A 33 -14.45 -10.67 -22.19
C GLY A 33 -15.27 -9.66 -22.99
N PHE A 34 -15.34 -8.38 -22.59
CA PHE A 34 -15.89 -7.36 -23.49
C PHE A 34 -15.08 -7.30 -24.79
N PRO A 35 -15.76 -7.15 -25.96
CA PRO A 35 -15.08 -7.00 -27.24
C PRO A 35 -14.03 -5.90 -27.21
N GLY A 36 -12.84 -6.14 -27.76
CA GLY A 36 -11.75 -5.19 -27.77
C GLY A 36 -11.01 -5.02 -26.46
N PHE A 37 -11.38 -5.75 -25.38
CA PHE A 37 -10.65 -5.80 -24.13
C PHE A 37 -9.91 -7.13 -23.97
N SER A 38 -8.60 -7.08 -23.71
CA SER A 38 -7.78 -8.27 -23.51
C SER A 38 -6.73 -8.06 -22.42
N ILE A 39 -6.22 -9.17 -21.92
CA ILE A 39 -5.20 -9.20 -20.85
C ILE A 39 -3.87 -9.56 -21.49
N GLY A 40 -2.90 -8.70 -21.30
CA GLY A 40 -1.54 -8.88 -21.81
C GLY A 40 -0.65 -9.68 -20.86
N LYS A 41 0.64 -9.38 -20.90
CA LYS A 41 1.68 -10.08 -20.14
C LYS A 41 1.48 -9.98 -18.63
N ASN A 42 1.67 -11.11 -17.93
CA ASN A 42 1.80 -11.13 -16.47
C ASN A 42 3.25 -10.90 -16.05
N GLU A 43 3.48 -9.85 -15.25
CA GLU A 43 4.83 -9.45 -14.85
C GLU A 43 5.40 -10.34 -13.73
N LYS A 44 6.68 -10.67 -13.86
CA LYS A 44 7.43 -11.35 -12.80
C LYS A 44 7.83 -10.32 -11.74
N LYS A 45 7.41 -10.53 -10.51
CA LYS A 45 7.60 -9.59 -9.40
C LYS A 45 8.63 -10.07 -8.39
N MET A 46 9.13 -9.14 -7.59
CA MET A 46 10.03 -9.41 -6.47
C MET A 46 9.34 -10.22 -5.36
N ALA A 47 8.04 -9.96 -5.12
CA ALA A 47 7.21 -10.59 -4.11
C ALA A 47 5.74 -10.61 -4.53
N TYR A 48 4.83 -11.07 -3.66
CA TYR A 48 3.40 -11.23 -3.96
C TYR A 48 3.14 -12.04 -5.22
N ASN A 49 3.85 -13.16 -5.38
CA ASN A 49 3.79 -13.99 -6.58
C ASN A 49 2.44 -14.67 -6.78
N SER A 50 1.63 -14.78 -5.73
CA SER A 50 0.25 -15.29 -5.79
C SER A 50 -0.74 -14.34 -6.44
N LEU A 51 -0.41 -13.06 -6.59
CA LEU A 51 -1.24 -12.07 -7.28
C LEU A 51 -0.74 -11.88 -8.70
N SER A 52 -1.62 -11.87 -9.68
CA SER A 52 -1.27 -11.43 -11.03
C SER A 52 -0.95 -9.93 -11.06
N ASN A 53 -0.09 -9.53 -11.97
CA ASN A 53 0.13 -8.13 -12.32
C ASN A 53 0.29 -8.04 -13.83
N THR A 54 -0.78 -7.64 -14.51
CA THR A 54 -0.90 -7.74 -15.95
C THR A 54 -1.08 -6.38 -16.61
N GLU A 55 -0.69 -6.32 -17.86
CA GLU A 55 -1.12 -5.28 -18.77
C GLU A 55 -2.60 -5.48 -19.12
N LEU A 56 -3.35 -4.40 -19.25
CA LEU A 56 -4.72 -4.40 -19.81
C LEU A 56 -4.67 -3.68 -21.15
N ILE A 57 -5.18 -4.34 -22.19
CA ILE A 57 -5.11 -3.89 -23.58
C ILE A 57 -6.51 -3.55 -24.03
N PHE A 58 -6.70 -2.37 -24.62
CA PHE A 58 -7.96 -1.88 -25.16
C PHE A 58 -7.75 -1.49 -26.62
N GLU A 59 -8.42 -2.22 -27.53
CA GLU A 59 -8.38 -2.00 -28.98
C GLU A 59 -9.82 -1.94 -29.46
N ASP A 60 -10.29 -0.72 -29.76
CA ASP A 60 -11.68 -0.46 -30.14
C ASP A 60 -12.72 -1.10 -29.18
N ALA A 61 -12.40 -1.08 -27.88
CA ALA A 61 -13.25 -1.69 -26.86
C ALA A 61 -14.57 -0.94 -26.72
N GLU A 62 -15.66 -1.65 -26.96
CA GLU A 62 -17.01 -1.11 -26.82
C GLU A 62 -17.53 -1.30 -25.40
N VAL A 63 -17.97 -0.22 -24.77
CA VAL A 63 -18.53 -0.24 -23.40
C VAL A 63 -19.93 0.33 -23.42
N PRO A 64 -20.94 -0.41 -22.92
CA PRO A 64 -22.31 0.10 -22.85
C PRO A 64 -22.40 1.41 -22.07
N VAL A 65 -23.27 2.33 -22.51
CA VAL A 65 -23.41 3.65 -21.89
C VAL A 65 -23.85 3.58 -20.43
N GLU A 66 -24.61 2.56 -20.06
CA GLU A 66 -25.06 2.26 -18.70
C GLU A 66 -23.90 1.87 -17.76
N ASN A 67 -22.76 1.48 -18.30
CA ASN A 67 -21.55 1.16 -17.55
C ASN A 67 -20.71 2.39 -17.21
N LEU A 68 -21.17 3.59 -17.62
CA LEU A 68 -20.57 4.85 -17.15
C LEU A 68 -20.78 4.98 -15.64
N LEU A 69 -19.69 4.93 -14.90
CA LEU A 69 -19.72 5.06 -13.43
C LEU A 69 -19.83 6.54 -13.05
N TYR A 70 -20.92 6.89 -12.37
CA TYR A 70 -21.28 8.22 -11.92
C TYR A 70 -21.65 9.16 -13.09
N LYS A 71 -20.80 10.13 -13.48
CA LYS A 71 -21.04 11.13 -14.52
C LYS A 71 -19.83 11.31 -15.43
N GLU A 72 -20.08 11.58 -16.73
CA GLU A 72 -19.04 11.94 -17.67
C GLU A 72 -18.21 13.15 -17.15
N GLY A 73 -16.90 13.09 -17.33
CA GLY A 73 -15.95 14.11 -16.88
C GLY A 73 -15.71 14.12 -15.36
N ARG A 74 -16.15 13.11 -14.63
CA ARG A 74 -15.94 12.97 -13.17
C ARG A 74 -15.09 11.76 -12.76
N GLY A 75 -14.53 11.04 -13.72
CA GLY A 75 -13.70 9.86 -13.45
C GLY A 75 -12.47 10.15 -12.59
N PHE A 76 -11.86 11.34 -12.73
CA PHE A 76 -10.74 11.73 -11.86
C PHE A 76 -11.16 11.79 -10.38
N ARG A 77 -12.34 12.33 -10.09
CA ARG A 77 -12.85 12.38 -8.71
C ARG A 77 -13.09 10.97 -8.17
N VAL A 78 -13.71 10.10 -8.96
CA VAL A 78 -13.92 8.69 -8.58
C VAL A 78 -12.59 8.03 -8.24
N ALA A 79 -11.56 8.23 -9.06
CA ALA A 79 -10.24 7.66 -8.80
C ALA A 79 -9.62 8.21 -7.50
N MET A 80 -9.73 9.51 -7.23
CA MET A 80 -9.16 10.11 -6.01
C MET A 80 -9.87 9.64 -4.74
N ASP A 81 -11.21 9.57 -4.76
CA ASP A 81 -11.99 9.06 -3.64
C ASP A 81 -11.63 7.60 -3.32
N LEU A 82 -11.43 6.76 -4.34
CA LEU A 82 -10.97 5.38 -4.18
C LEU A 82 -9.55 5.29 -3.61
N LEU A 83 -8.63 6.11 -4.10
CA LEU A 83 -7.23 6.13 -3.63
C LEU A 83 -7.12 6.56 -2.17
N ASP A 84 -7.93 7.52 -1.71
CA ASP A 84 -7.90 7.94 -0.31
C ASP A 84 -8.32 6.81 0.64
N VAL A 85 -9.31 5.99 0.25
CA VAL A 85 -9.70 4.78 1.00
C VAL A 85 -8.63 3.69 0.88
N GLY A 86 -8.09 3.48 -0.33
CA GLY A 86 -7.04 2.51 -0.60
C GLY A 86 -5.78 2.76 0.25
N ARG A 87 -5.40 4.02 0.48
CA ARG A 87 -4.28 4.40 1.35
C ARG A 87 -4.45 3.90 2.78
N ILE A 88 -5.67 3.95 3.33
CA ILE A 88 -5.95 3.37 4.67
C ILE A 88 -5.72 1.86 4.64
N GLY A 89 -6.23 1.17 3.61
CA GLY A 89 -6.02 -0.27 3.44
C GLY A 89 -4.54 -0.65 3.35
N MET A 90 -3.75 0.12 2.57
CA MET A 90 -2.30 -0.10 2.47
C MET A 90 -1.57 0.16 3.80
N ALA A 91 -1.97 1.19 4.55
CA ALA A 91 -1.40 1.45 5.87
C ALA A 91 -1.64 0.29 6.85
N VAL A 92 -2.87 -0.24 6.88
CA VAL A 92 -3.23 -1.40 7.73
C VAL A 92 -2.47 -2.66 7.30
N GLY A 93 -2.39 -2.92 5.98
CA GLY A 93 -1.61 -4.05 5.43
C GLY A 93 -0.13 -3.97 5.80
N ALA A 94 0.47 -2.77 5.69
CA ALA A 94 1.86 -2.52 6.08
C ALA A 94 2.08 -2.76 7.59
N VAL A 95 1.16 -2.30 8.45
CA VAL A 95 1.20 -2.56 9.90
C VAL A 95 1.12 -4.07 10.18
N GLY A 96 0.25 -4.80 9.48
CA GLY A 96 0.12 -6.26 9.64
C GLY A 96 1.41 -7.00 9.28
N LEU A 97 2.05 -6.63 8.17
CA LEU A 97 3.31 -7.24 7.75
C LEU A 97 4.46 -6.87 8.71
N ALA A 98 4.53 -5.62 9.16
CA ALA A 98 5.50 -5.18 10.17
C ALA A 98 5.34 -5.94 11.48
N GLN A 99 4.09 -6.16 11.92
CA GLN A 99 3.77 -6.96 13.11
C GLN A 99 4.28 -8.40 12.98
N ALA A 100 4.01 -9.07 11.85
CA ALA A 100 4.49 -10.42 11.60
C ALA A 100 6.03 -10.51 11.62
N ALA A 101 6.71 -9.54 11.00
CA ALA A 101 8.17 -9.47 11.01
C ALA A 101 8.74 -9.25 12.43
N TYR A 102 8.09 -8.39 13.22
CA TYR A 102 8.44 -8.15 14.62
C TYR A 102 8.27 -9.42 15.48
N GLU A 103 7.13 -10.10 15.37
CA GLU A 103 6.85 -11.33 16.12
C GLU A 103 7.85 -12.43 15.78
N ALA A 104 8.21 -12.59 14.51
CA ALA A 104 9.25 -13.52 14.09
C ALA A 104 10.61 -13.16 14.72
N ALA A 105 10.98 -11.88 14.74
CA ALA A 105 12.24 -11.42 15.35
C ALA A 105 12.26 -11.65 16.87
N VAL A 106 11.15 -11.36 17.58
CA VAL A 106 11.02 -11.64 19.01
C VAL A 106 11.17 -13.13 19.26
N GLY A 107 10.40 -13.98 18.57
CA GLY A 107 10.43 -15.43 18.72
C GLY A 107 11.84 -16.01 18.51
N TYR A 108 12.51 -15.59 17.44
CA TYR A 108 13.87 -16.02 17.15
C TYR A 108 14.87 -15.57 18.23
N SER A 109 14.76 -14.34 18.72
CA SER A 109 15.66 -13.81 19.73
C SER A 109 15.60 -14.56 21.07
N LEU A 110 14.45 -15.14 21.39
CA LEU A 110 14.22 -15.91 22.63
C LEU A 110 14.80 -17.33 22.58
N VAL A 111 15.09 -17.87 21.40
CA VAL A 111 15.60 -19.22 21.24
C VAL A 111 17.03 -19.30 20.73
N ARG A 112 17.47 -18.30 19.96
CA ARG A 112 18.84 -18.24 19.43
C ARG A 112 19.85 -17.89 20.51
N GLU A 113 20.89 -18.70 20.63
CA GLU A 113 22.00 -18.46 21.56
C GLU A 113 23.29 -18.15 20.81
N GLN A 114 24.02 -17.16 21.29
CA GLN A 114 25.38 -16.80 20.89
C GLN A 114 26.12 -16.17 22.08
N PHE A 115 27.43 -16.37 22.12
CA PHE A 115 28.30 -15.86 23.19
C PHE A 115 27.84 -16.30 24.59
N GLY A 116 27.25 -17.51 24.69
CA GLY A 116 26.88 -18.13 25.97
C GLY A 116 25.52 -17.68 26.54
N GLN A 117 24.73 -16.91 25.80
CA GLN A 117 23.40 -16.45 26.22
C GLN A 117 22.45 -16.30 25.04
N LYS A 118 21.14 -16.16 25.32
CA LYS A 118 20.14 -15.85 24.31
C LYS A 118 20.37 -14.47 23.73
N ILE A 119 20.16 -14.30 22.43
CA ILE A 119 20.41 -13.00 21.81
C ILE A 119 19.43 -11.92 22.32
N SER A 120 18.28 -12.27 22.85
CA SER A 120 17.34 -11.37 23.54
C SER A 120 17.92 -10.71 24.80
N GLU A 121 19.02 -11.22 25.35
CA GLU A 121 19.69 -10.65 26.52
C GLU A 121 20.67 -9.53 26.18
N PHE A 122 21.00 -9.35 24.90
CA PHE A 122 21.84 -8.24 24.44
C PHE A 122 21.03 -6.94 24.31
N GLN A 123 21.49 -5.87 24.92
CA GLN A 123 20.83 -4.55 24.85
C GLN A 123 20.59 -4.07 23.42
N ALA A 124 21.53 -4.31 22.51
CA ALA A 124 21.36 -3.92 21.11
C ALA A 124 20.12 -4.56 20.46
N ILE A 125 19.85 -5.84 20.76
CA ILE A 125 18.64 -6.54 20.29
C ILE A 125 17.41 -5.98 20.99
N GLN A 126 17.44 -5.76 22.29
CA GLN A 126 16.34 -5.18 23.07
C GLN A 126 15.95 -3.80 22.52
N HIS A 127 16.94 -2.94 22.20
CA HIS A 127 16.68 -1.64 21.61
C HIS A 127 16.03 -1.74 20.23
N HIS A 128 16.48 -2.67 19.38
CA HIS A 128 15.82 -2.91 18.10
C HIS A 128 14.37 -3.34 18.28
N LEU A 129 14.08 -4.31 19.14
CA LEU A 129 12.73 -4.78 19.40
C LEU A 129 11.84 -3.67 19.99
N ALA A 130 12.35 -2.86 20.89
CA ALA A 130 11.61 -1.73 21.47
C ALA A 130 11.25 -0.68 20.39
N ASN A 131 12.19 -0.34 19.51
CA ASN A 131 11.97 0.60 18.42
C ASN A 131 10.95 0.04 17.41
N MET A 132 11.08 -1.24 17.03
CA MET A 132 10.14 -1.90 16.13
C MET A 132 8.71 -1.85 16.70
N ALA A 133 8.52 -2.22 17.97
CA ALA A 133 7.22 -2.20 18.62
C ALA A 133 6.62 -0.78 18.66
N THR A 134 7.43 0.22 19.02
CA THR A 134 7.00 1.62 19.09
C THR A 134 6.58 2.15 17.72
N ASP A 135 7.39 1.91 16.69
CA ASP A 135 7.11 2.36 15.32
C ASP A 135 5.81 1.72 14.77
N ILE A 136 5.60 0.42 15.04
CA ILE A 136 4.39 -0.30 14.64
C ILE A 136 3.15 0.31 15.30
N GLU A 137 3.23 0.62 16.60
CA GLU A 137 2.09 1.20 17.32
C GLU A 137 1.78 2.61 16.83
N CYS A 138 2.78 3.44 16.56
CA CYS A 138 2.59 4.76 15.94
C CYS A 138 1.91 4.63 14.56
N ALA A 139 2.35 3.69 13.73
CA ALA A 139 1.75 3.44 12.41
C ALA A 139 0.29 2.97 12.52
N ARG A 140 0.02 2.06 13.48
CA ARG A 140 -1.32 1.55 13.78
C ARG A 140 -2.27 2.66 14.18
N MET A 141 -1.85 3.53 15.09
CA MET A 141 -2.66 4.66 15.55
C MET A 141 -3.00 5.63 14.42
N LEU A 142 -2.05 5.92 13.52
CA LEU A 142 -2.33 6.73 12.33
C LEU A 142 -3.35 6.08 11.41
N ALA A 143 -3.23 4.77 11.15
CA ALA A 143 -4.16 4.04 10.30
C ALA A 143 -5.59 4.01 10.90
N TYR A 144 -5.71 3.73 12.19
CA TYR A 144 -7.00 3.72 12.89
C TYR A 144 -7.63 5.11 12.95
N ARG A 145 -6.82 6.15 13.17
CA ARG A 145 -7.31 7.53 13.11
C ARG A 145 -7.87 7.88 11.75
N ALA A 146 -7.18 7.48 10.66
CA ALA A 146 -7.65 7.72 9.30
C ALA A 146 -8.98 7.00 9.02
N ALA A 147 -9.11 5.75 9.44
CA ALA A 147 -10.35 4.98 9.32
C ALA A 147 -11.50 5.60 10.12
N TRP A 148 -11.24 5.98 11.37
CA TRP A 148 -12.24 6.64 12.21
C TRP A 148 -12.72 7.97 11.63
N MET A 149 -11.80 8.81 11.11
CA MET A 149 -12.17 10.08 10.48
C MET A 149 -13.06 9.85 9.25
N LYS A 150 -12.71 8.86 8.41
CA LYS A 150 -13.54 8.46 7.27
C LYS A 150 -14.95 8.04 7.70
N ASP A 151 -15.06 7.15 8.68
CA ASP A 151 -16.35 6.62 9.15
C ASP A 151 -17.20 7.71 9.84
N SER A 152 -16.55 8.72 10.41
CA SER A 152 -17.19 9.91 11.01
C SER A 152 -17.56 10.99 9.98
N GLY A 153 -17.35 10.78 8.69
CA GLY A 153 -17.64 11.75 7.62
C GLY A 153 -16.76 12.99 7.65
N MET A 154 -15.60 12.92 8.29
CA MET A 154 -14.60 14.00 8.35
C MET A 154 -13.68 13.96 7.12
N GLU A 155 -13.05 15.10 6.82
CA GLU A 155 -11.95 15.12 5.82
C GLU A 155 -10.78 14.28 6.31
N PHE A 156 -10.40 13.27 5.52
CA PHE A 156 -9.41 12.26 5.92
C PHE A 156 -8.23 12.08 4.95
N SER A 157 -8.24 12.73 3.79
CA SER A 157 -7.22 12.55 2.75
C SER A 157 -5.80 12.78 3.28
N LYS A 158 -5.59 13.85 4.06
CA LYS A 158 -4.29 14.16 4.67
C LYS A 158 -3.82 13.07 5.63
N ILE A 159 -4.70 12.64 6.55
CA ILE A 159 -4.33 11.64 7.55
C ILE A 159 -4.17 10.24 6.92
N ALA A 160 -4.94 9.90 5.88
CA ALA A 160 -4.75 8.68 5.12
C ALA A 160 -3.38 8.64 4.42
N ALA A 161 -2.97 9.77 3.83
CA ALA A 161 -1.63 9.90 3.24
C ALA A 161 -0.52 9.79 4.29
N MET A 162 -0.67 10.39 5.48
CA MET A 162 0.26 10.25 6.60
C MET A 162 0.35 8.80 7.09
N ALA A 163 -0.79 8.13 7.25
CA ALA A 163 -0.85 6.74 7.69
C ALA A 163 -0.16 5.81 6.69
N LYS A 164 -0.42 5.98 5.38
CA LYS A 164 0.21 5.19 4.31
C LYS A 164 1.72 5.43 4.26
N LEU A 165 2.16 6.68 4.31
CA LEU A 165 3.57 7.03 4.29
C LEU A 165 4.32 6.43 5.48
N TYR A 166 3.87 6.72 6.68
CA TYR A 166 4.54 6.25 7.89
C TYR A 166 4.47 4.74 8.04
N GLY A 167 3.30 4.13 7.76
CA GLY A 167 3.11 2.68 7.83
C GLY A 167 4.01 1.92 6.85
N SER A 168 4.10 2.36 5.59
CA SER A 168 4.93 1.70 4.57
C SER A 168 6.43 1.78 4.88
N GLU A 169 6.93 2.95 5.29
CA GLU A 169 8.34 3.14 5.63
C GLU A 169 8.71 2.41 6.93
N THR A 170 7.79 2.38 7.91
CA THR A 170 7.95 1.56 9.13
C THR A 170 8.02 0.07 8.78
N CYS A 171 7.14 -0.42 7.92
CA CYS A 171 7.15 -1.80 7.50
C CYS A 171 8.50 -2.21 6.89
N SER A 172 9.05 -1.39 6.01
CA SER A 172 10.37 -1.65 5.40
C SER A 172 11.49 -1.68 6.43
N ARG A 173 11.51 -0.74 7.37
CA ARG A 173 12.53 -0.72 8.44
C ARG A 173 12.42 -1.94 9.35
N VAL A 174 11.21 -2.26 9.79
CA VAL A 174 10.94 -3.40 10.70
C VAL A 174 11.29 -4.72 10.03
N ALA A 175 10.86 -4.93 8.78
CA ALA A 175 11.17 -6.15 8.04
C ALA A 175 12.69 -6.33 7.81
N SER A 176 13.39 -5.26 7.49
CA SER A 176 14.87 -5.27 7.36
C SER A 176 15.55 -5.61 8.70
N LEU A 177 15.08 -5.03 9.82
CA LEU A 177 15.61 -5.35 11.15
C LEU A 177 15.31 -6.78 11.55
N ALA A 178 14.17 -7.34 11.18
CA ALA A 178 13.84 -8.73 11.44
C ALA A 178 14.84 -9.68 10.76
N VAL A 179 15.20 -9.43 9.49
CA VAL A 179 16.27 -10.16 8.80
C VAL A 179 17.59 -9.99 9.54
N GLN A 180 17.93 -8.77 9.97
CA GLN A 180 19.18 -8.49 10.69
C GLN A 180 19.27 -9.24 12.02
N ILE A 181 18.18 -9.33 12.79
CA ILE A 181 18.12 -10.06 14.07
C ILE A 181 18.29 -11.57 13.85
N HIS A 182 17.78 -12.12 12.75
CA HIS A 182 18.00 -13.53 12.38
C HIS A 182 19.42 -13.79 11.85
N GLY A 183 20.16 -12.75 11.46
CA GLY A 183 21.50 -12.89 10.90
C GLY A 183 21.50 -13.73 9.60
N GLY A 184 22.47 -14.63 9.44
CA GLY A 184 22.58 -15.48 8.26
C GLY A 184 21.33 -16.35 8.00
N HIS A 185 20.65 -16.80 9.02
CA HIS A 185 19.38 -17.54 8.89
C HIS A 185 18.29 -16.69 8.25
N GLY A 186 18.19 -15.40 8.59
CA GLY A 186 17.22 -14.50 8.01
C GLY A 186 17.42 -14.21 6.52
N TYR A 187 18.59 -14.55 5.98
CA TYR A 187 18.90 -14.43 4.55
C TYR A 187 18.56 -15.69 3.75
N THR A 188 18.14 -16.76 4.43
CA THR A 188 17.71 -18.02 3.79
C THR A 188 16.18 -18.04 3.65
N LYS A 189 15.69 -18.87 2.73
CA LYS A 189 14.24 -19.06 2.51
C LYS A 189 13.56 -19.97 3.55
N GLU A 190 14.30 -20.43 4.54
CA GLU A 190 13.77 -21.25 5.64
C GLU A 190 13.02 -20.41 6.69
N TYR A 191 13.29 -19.10 6.71
CA TYR A 191 12.65 -18.12 7.58
C TYR A 191 11.90 -17.09 6.75
N ASP A 192 10.65 -16.84 7.08
CA ASP A 192 9.76 -15.92 6.35
C ASP A 192 10.22 -14.45 6.35
N VAL A 193 11.16 -14.07 7.19
CA VAL A 193 11.59 -12.68 7.31
C VAL A 193 12.22 -12.12 6.03
N GLU A 194 12.85 -12.96 5.21
CA GLU A 194 13.35 -12.55 3.88
C GLU A 194 12.19 -12.20 2.94
N ARG A 195 11.07 -12.96 3.01
CA ARG A 195 9.87 -12.70 2.24
C ARG A 195 9.20 -11.41 2.71
N TYR A 196 9.08 -11.20 4.01
CA TYR A 196 8.52 -9.98 4.58
C TYR A 196 9.30 -8.74 4.13
N MET A 197 10.63 -8.81 4.07
CA MET A 197 11.46 -7.72 3.58
C MET A 197 11.19 -7.39 2.10
N ARG A 198 11.05 -8.41 1.25
CA ARG A 198 10.71 -8.21 -0.16
C ARG A 198 9.30 -7.66 -0.35
N GLU A 199 8.34 -8.15 0.42
CA GLU A 199 6.94 -7.72 0.39
C GLU A 199 6.76 -6.29 0.93
N ALA A 200 7.49 -5.92 1.97
CA ALA A 200 7.41 -4.58 2.59
C ALA A 200 7.70 -3.46 1.57
N LYS A 201 8.62 -3.69 0.63
CA LYS A 201 8.97 -2.68 -0.38
C LYS A 201 7.80 -2.27 -1.26
N LEU A 202 6.84 -3.17 -1.50
CA LEU A 202 5.68 -2.87 -2.32
C LEU A 202 4.83 -1.74 -1.72
N PHE A 203 4.67 -1.72 -0.39
CA PHE A 203 3.85 -0.71 0.28
C PHE A 203 4.35 0.74 0.08
N GLU A 204 5.64 0.94 -0.18
CA GLU A 204 6.17 2.28 -0.49
C GLU A 204 5.82 2.75 -1.91
N ILE A 205 5.40 1.84 -2.80
CA ILE A 205 5.23 2.09 -4.23
C ILE A 205 3.75 2.19 -4.62
N VAL A 206 2.93 1.21 -4.19
CA VAL A 206 1.51 1.11 -4.59
C VAL A 206 0.64 2.17 -3.95
N GLU A 207 -0.54 2.43 -4.53
CA GLU A 207 -1.52 3.44 -4.07
C GLU A 207 -0.92 4.85 -3.92
N GLY A 208 0.05 5.15 -4.77
CA GLY A 208 0.87 6.36 -4.73
C GLY A 208 2.13 6.20 -3.90
N THR A 209 3.27 6.49 -4.51
CA THR A 209 4.58 6.32 -3.87
C THR A 209 4.72 7.16 -2.60
N SER A 210 5.73 6.87 -1.77
CA SER A 210 6.04 7.67 -0.59
C SER A 210 6.22 9.16 -0.90
N GLU A 211 6.77 9.49 -2.09
CA GLU A 211 6.91 10.87 -2.57
C GLU A 211 5.55 11.50 -2.88
N ILE A 212 4.65 10.75 -3.50
CA ILE A 212 3.27 11.22 -3.76
C ILE A 212 2.52 11.46 -2.46
N GLN A 213 2.68 10.59 -1.44
CA GLN A 213 2.07 10.84 -0.13
C GLN A 213 2.58 12.14 0.49
N ARG A 214 3.89 12.42 0.41
CA ARG A 214 4.47 13.68 0.87
C ARG A 214 3.87 14.89 0.16
N ASN A 215 3.67 14.80 -1.15
CA ASN A 215 3.01 15.85 -1.92
C ASN A 215 1.55 16.08 -1.47
N VAL A 216 0.78 15.01 -1.27
CA VAL A 216 -0.61 15.10 -0.79
C VAL A 216 -0.66 15.76 0.59
N ILE A 217 0.21 15.35 1.51
CA ILE A 217 0.30 15.91 2.86
C ILE A 217 0.62 17.41 2.78
N ALA A 218 1.66 17.78 2.02
CA ALA A 218 2.11 19.17 1.91
C ALA A 218 1.02 20.09 1.30
N ILE A 219 0.36 19.63 0.24
CA ILE A 219 -0.73 20.39 -0.40
C ILE A 219 -1.88 20.66 0.60
N ASN A 220 -2.27 19.65 1.37
CA ASN A 220 -3.34 19.82 2.36
C ASN A 220 -2.92 20.75 3.51
N LEU A 221 -1.70 20.61 4.04
CA LEU A 221 -1.16 21.51 5.08
C LEU A 221 -1.13 22.96 4.64
N LEU A 222 -0.66 23.22 3.41
CA LEU A 222 -0.59 24.57 2.86
C LEU A 222 -2.00 25.18 2.62
N ARG A 223 -2.95 24.37 2.17
CA ARG A 223 -4.35 24.82 2.01
C ARG A 223 -4.97 25.21 3.36
N GLU A 224 -4.79 24.38 4.39
CA GLU A 224 -5.26 24.67 5.75
C GLU A 224 -4.67 25.97 6.28
N ALA A 225 -3.36 26.17 6.12
CA ALA A 225 -2.69 27.40 6.56
C ALA A 225 -3.20 28.67 5.83
N ILE A 226 -3.53 28.56 4.54
CA ILE A 226 -4.07 29.68 3.74
C ILE A 226 -5.53 29.97 4.11
N SER A 227 -6.34 28.94 4.39
CA SER A 227 -7.75 29.10 4.74
C SER A 227 -7.98 29.53 6.21
N GLY A 228 -6.95 29.56 7.03
CA GLY A 228 -7.04 29.97 8.45
C GLY A 228 -7.67 28.91 9.35
N GLN A 229 -7.67 27.67 8.92
CA GLN A 229 -8.19 26.50 9.67
C GLN A 229 -7.07 25.65 10.25
#